data_27c1a987e516ec9dd88a45e6dbbb23ca
#
_entry.id   27c1a987e516ec9dd88a45e6dbbb23ca
#
_cell.length_a   1.000
_cell.length_b   1.000
_cell.length_c   1.000
_cell.angle_alpha   90.00
_cell.angle_beta   90.00
_cell.angle_gamma   90.00
#
_symmetry.space_group_name_H-M   'P 1'
#
loop_
_entity.id
_entity.type
_entity.pdbx_description
1 polymer ?
#
loop_
_entity_poly.entity_id
_entity_poly.type
_entity_poly.pdbx_seq_one_letter_code
_entity_poly.pdbx_strand_id
1 'polypeptide(L)'
;EFFKKAMAHPELLAKHTSTEYVPLTLKGVDGSSFKNDLLHLIGFEADCKASYRLMYTYYNKVENRGAACLCAYKLIEKYRQDDVREVKKSKYLRTIDSLIHVYQDIPEAGELAVEHFRFMERSTDAKAQDKLKYINYALSHWGGWSRMNVLRNAQKRLTEPMFSVEDMPLVLRPTEKKWVHLNVRNLQN
;
A
#
# COMPACT_ATOMS: atom_id res chain seq x y z
N GLU A 1 27.18 3.71 14.35
CA GLU A 1 28.39 3.35 13.59
C GLU A 1 28.10 3.29 12.08
N PHE A 2 27.04 2.62 11.63
CA PHE A 2 26.62 2.54 10.22
C PHE A 2 26.37 3.94 9.61
N PHE A 3 25.67 4.82 10.33
CA PHE A 3 25.37 6.19 9.89
C PHE A 3 26.66 7.00 9.61
N LYS A 4 27.67 6.90 10.48
CA LYS A 4 28.96 7.57 10.29
C LYS A 4 29.70 7.03 9.07
N LYS A 5 29.67 5.71 8.85
CA LYS A 5 30.29 5.08 7.66
C LYS A 5 29.59 5.48 6.39
N ALA A 6 28.26 5.48 6.35
CA ALA A 6 27.50 5.88 5.17
C ALA A 6 27.67 7.37 4.84
N MET A 7 27.81 8.25 5.82
CA MET A 7 28.15 9.66 5.59
C MET A 7 29.56 9.88 5.04
N ALA A 8 30.50 8.98 5.39
CA ALA A 8 31.85 9.00 4.85
C ALA A 8 31.95 8.44 3.41
N HIS A 9 30.92 7.71 2.96
CA HIS A 9 30.87 7.02 1.68
C HIS A 9 29.59 7.30 0.90
N PRO A 10 29.34 8.54 0.46
CA PRO A 10 28.13 8.92 -0.25
C PRO A 10 27.91 8.14 -1.56
N GLU A 11 28.97 7.59 -2.14
CA GLU A 11 28.92 6.73 -3.33
C GLU A 11 28.13 5.42 -3.10
N LEU A 12 27.98 4.98 -1.87
CA LEU A 12 27.17 3.79 -1.54
C LEU A 12 25.69 4.01 -1.82
N LEU A 13 25.21 5.25 -1.65
CA LEU A 13 23.81 5.61 -1.97
C LEU A 13 23.58 5.66 -3.49
N ALA A 14 24.57 6.13 -4.25
CA ALA A 14 24.47 6.23 -5.70
C ALA A 14 24.46 4.85 -6.39
N LYS A 15 25.01 3.83 -5.76
CA LYS A 15 25.05 2.45 -6.27
C LYS A 15 23.83 1.62 -5.93
N HIS A 16 22.95 2.11 -5.06
CA HIS A 16 21.76 1.37 -4.65
C HIS A 16 20.67 1.52 -5.71
N THR A 17 20.66 0.61 -6.67
CA THR A 17 19.69 0.55 -7.77
C THR A 17 18.59 -0.49 -7.53
N SER A 18 18.20 -0.75 -6.27
CA SER A 18 17.07 -1.63 -6.00
C SER A 18 15.82 -1.05 -6.65
N THR A 19 15.14 -1.84 -7.48
CA THR A 19 13.87 -1.45 -8.12
C THR A 19 12.75 -1.20 -7.12
N GLU A 20 12.93 -1.63 -5.87
CA GLU A 20 12.01 -1.41 -4.76
C GLU A 20 12.34 -0.13 -3.96
N TYR A 21 13.53 0.42 -4.13
CA TYR A 21 13.94 1.66 -3.51
C TYR A 21 13.42 2.84 -4.33
N VAL A 22 12.34 3.42 -3.87
CA VAL A 22 11.87 4.72 -4.36
C VAL A 22 12.50 5.78 -3.47
N PRO A 23 13.51 6.55 -3.94
CA PRO A 23 14.02 7.66 -3.18
C PRO A 23 12.86 8.63 -2.91
N LEU A 24 12.72 9.06 -1.67
CA LEU A 24 11.86 10.19 -1.33
C LEU A 24 12.52 11.42 -1.93
N THR A 25 12.27 11.67 -3.22
CA THR A 25 12.74 12.87 -3.93
C THR A 25 12.05 14.08 -3.34
N LEU A 26 12.73 14.70 -2.42
CA LEU A 26 12.26 15.85 -1.67
C LEU A 26 12.71 17.09 -2.40
N LYS A 27 12.02 17.40 -3.50
CA LYS A 27 12.22 18.68 -4.18
C LYS A 27 11.90 19.82 -3.19
N GLY A 28 12.91 20.60 -2.87
CA GLY A 28 12.75 21.85 -2.11
C GLY A 28 13.20 21.82 -0.65
N VAL A 29 13.87 20.76 -0.20
CA VAL A 29 14.47 20.74 1.14
C VAL A 29 15.98 20.95 0.99
N ASP A 30 16.42 22.15 1.30
CA ASP A 30 17.81 22.56 1.22
C ASP A 30 18.72 21.70 2.11
N GLY A 31 19.88 21.33 1.61
CA GLY A 31 21.02 20.72 2.32
C GLY A 31 20.78 19.46 3.15
N SER A 32 19.54 19.13 3.45
CA SER A 32 19.18 17.96 4.27
C SER A 32 18.77 16.73 3.44
N SER A 33 18.71 16.83 2.12
CA SER A 33 18.29 15.74 1.22
C SER A 33 19.12 14.48 1.44
N PHE A 34 20.44 14.61 1.47
CA PHE A 34 21.38 13.50 1.69
C PHE A 34 21.12 12.77 3.03
N LYS A 35 20.93 13.52 4.11
CA LYS A 35 20.64 12.94 5.43
C LYS A 35 19.32 12.16 5.43
N ASN A 36 18.32 12.69 4.75
CA ASN A 36 16.99 12.08 4.68
C ASN A 36 16.98 10.86 3.75
N ASP A 37 17.70 10.91 2.63
CA ASP A 37 17.88 9.77 1.75
C ASP A 37 18.60 8.63 2.48
N LEU A 38 19.61 8.96 3.27
CA LEU A 38 20.30 7.98 4.10
C LEU A 38 19.40 7.39 5.18
N LEU A 39 18.58 8.20 5.85
CA LEU A 39 17.60 7.71 6.82
C LEU A 39 16.55 6.83 6.17
N HIS A 40 16.15 7.14 4.93
CA HIS A 40 15.23 6.31 4.18
C HIS A 40 15.86 4.97 3.81
N LEU A 41 17.10 4.98 3.34
CA LEU A 41 17.85 3.77 3.04
C LEU A 41 18.00 2.87 4.28
N ILE A 42 18.37 3.42 5.42
CA ILE A 42 18.47 2.69 6.68
C ILE A 42 17.11 2.12 7.10
N GLY A 43 16.04 2.89 6.92
CA GLY A 43 14.68 2.45 7.22
C GLY A 43 14.22 1.31 6.33
N PHE A 44 14.61 1.34 5.06
CA PHE A 44 14.25 0.34 4.06
C PHE A 44 15.07 -0.94 4.23
N GLU A 45 16.41 -0.84 4.21
CA GLU A 45 17.31 -2.00 4.20
C GLU A 45 17.44 -2.68 5.56
N ALA A 46 17.52 -1.89 6.64
CA ALA A 46 17.69 -2.41 8.00
C ALA A 46 16.38 -2.54 8.78
N ASP A 47 15.24 -2.34 8.15
CA ASP A 47 13.92 -2.35 8.78
C ASP A 47 13.80 -1.41 10.01
N CYS A 48 14.50 -0.27 9.96
CA CYS A 48 14.66 0.63 11.09
C CYS A 48 13.52 1.63 11.22
N LYS A 49 12.53 1.32 12.05
CA LYS A 49 11.39 2.21 12.35
C LYS A 49 11.81 3.57 12.92
N ALA A 50 12.93 3.61 13.67
CA ALA A 50 13.43 4.85 14.25
C ALA A 50 13.81 5.87 13.18
N SER A 51 14.36 5.44 12.06
CA SER A 51 14.69 6.30 10.92
C SER A 51 13.45 7.00 10.36
N TYR A 52 12.36 6.26 10.12
CA TYR A 52 11.12 6.84 9.63
C TYR A 52 10.45 7.78 10.65
N ARG A 53 10.60 7.53 11.96
CA ARG A 53 10.11 8.47 12.99
C ARG A 53 10.88 9.78 12.96
N LEU A 54 12.21 9.72 12.83
CA LEU A 54 13.03 10.93 12.72
C LEU A 54 12.68 11.74 11.47
N MET A 55 12.52 11.08 10.33
CA MET A 55 12.10 11.70 9.08
C MET A 55 10.70 12.32 9.21
N TYR A 56 9.75 11.60 9.77
CA TYR A 56 8.39 12.10 10.01
C TYR A 56 8.39 13.39 10.85
N THR A 57 9.14 13.37 11.96
CA THR A 57 9.27 14.55 12.83
C THR A 57 9.90 15.73 12.09
N TYR A 58 10.93 15.47 11.31
CA TYR A 58 11.60 16.50 10.51
C TYR A 58 10.66 17.10 9.47
N TYR A 59 9.96 16.27 8.68
CA TYR A 59 9.09 16.76 7.61
C TYR A 59 7.86 17.51 8.12
N ASN A 60 7.33 17.12 9.27
CA ASN A 60 6.30 17.92 9.93
C ASN A 60 6.83 19.29 10.38
N LYS A 61 8.09 19.37 10.85
CA LYS A 61 8.71 20.64 11.26
C LYS A 61 8.94 21.60 10.08
N VAL A 62 9.27 21.07 8.91
CA VAL A 62 9.52 21.86 7.69
C VAL A 62 8.28 21.96 6.78
N GLU A 63 7.12 21.55 7.30
CA GLU A 63 5.82 21.62 6.63
C GLU A 63 5.75 20.90 5.26
N ASN A 64 6.66 19.93 5.04
CA ASN A 64 6.60 19.06 3.87
C ASN A 64 5.62 17.91 4.11
N ARG A 65 4.33 18.19 3.93
CA ARG A 65 3.23 17.27 4.22
C ARG A 65 3.26 16.00 3.40
N GLY A 66 3.67 16.07 2.13
CA GLY A 66 3.79 14.90 1.27
C GLY A 66 4.82 13.89 1.78
N ALA A 67 6.03 14.37 2.09
CA ALA A 67 7.08 13.53 2.65
C ALA A 67 6.71 12.99 4.05
N ALA A 68 6.05 13.80 4.89
CA ALA A 68 5.54 13.35 6.18
C ALA A 68 4.51 12.22 6.02
N CYS A 69 3.58 12.33 5.08
CA CYS A 69 2.59 11.31 4.75
C CYS A 69 3.26 9.99 4.34
N LEU A 70 4.25 10.04 3.45
CA LEU A 70 4.99 8.84 3.02
C LEU A 70 5.78 8.20 4.16
N CYS A 71 6.39 9.00 5.05
CA CYS A 71 7.05 8.47 6.24
C CYS A 71 6.05 7.79 7.20
N ALA A 72 4.87 8.39 7.40
CA ALA A 72 3.81 7.80 8.19
C ALA A 72 3.32 6.47 7.59
N TYR A 73 3.13 6.42 6.27
CA TYR A 73 2.80 5.19 5.55
C TYR A 73 3.85 4.10 5.79
N LYS A 74 5.14 4.43 5.64
CA LYS A 74 6.24 3.47 5.85
C LYS A 74 6.28 2.96 7.28
N LEU A 75 6.04 3.80 8.27
CA LEU A 75 5.90 3.36 9.66
C LEU A 75 4.75 2.36 9.84
N ILE A 76 3.61 2.63 9.24
CA ILE A 76 2.45 1.74 9.29
C ILE A 76 2.78 0.40 8.62
N GLU A 77 3.38 0.41 7.44
CA GLU A 77 3.77 -0.80 6.72
C GLU A 77 4.68 -1.70 7.58
N LYS A 78 5.64 -1.11 8.28
CA LYS A 78 6.55 -1.82 9.19
C LYS A 78 5.84 -2.37 10.45
N TYR A 79 4.90 -1.62 11.01
CA TYR A 79 4.10 -2.12 12.14
C TYR A 79 3.19 -3.26 11.75
N ARG A 80 2.68 -3.29 10.53
CA ARG A 80 1.85 -4.37 10.02
C ARG A 80 2.60 -5.70 9.94
N GLN A 81 3.87 -5.67 9.57
CA GLN A 81 4.71 -6.87 9.45
C GLN A 81 4.93 -7.56 10.79
N ASP A 82 4.98 -6.79 11.88
CA ASP A 82 5.30 -7.31 13.21
C ASP A 82 4.10 -7.88 13.98
N ASP A 83 2.86 -7.65 13.50
CA ASP A 83 1.70 -7.88 14.37
C ASP A 83 0.51 -8.52 13.65
N VAL A 84 0.33 -9.83 13.92
CA VAL A 84 -0.71 -10.67 13.33
C VAL A 84 -1.99 -10.76 14.19
N ARG A 85 -2.03 -10.14 15.38
CA ARG A 85 -3.13 -10.30 16.35
C ARG A 85 -4.31 -9.39 16.07
N GLU A 86 -5.54 -9.93 16.16
CA GLU A 86 -6.79 -9.23 15.85
C GLU A 86 -7.04 -7.93 16.65
N VAL A 87 -6.65 -7.89 17.92
CA VAL A 87 -6.84 -6.70 18.78
C VAL A 87 -6.07 -5.49 18.29
N LYS A 88 -4.94 -5.71 17.63
CA LYS A 88 -4.12 -4.65 17.04
C LYS A 88 -4.60 -4.21 15.65
N LYS A 89 -5.38 -5.05 14.96
CA LYS A 89 -6.00 -4.77 13.68
C LYS A 89 -6.93 -3.55 13.74
N SER A 90 -7.77 -3.45 14.76
CA SER A 90 -8.67 -2.30 14.93
C SER A 90 -7.93 -0.99 15.25
N LYS A 91 -6.87 -1.05 16.06
CA LYS A 91 -6.02 0.10 16.35
C LYS A 91 -5.29 0.60 15.10
N TYR A 92 -4.81 -0.34 14.30
CA TYR A 92 -4.11 -0.06 13.06
C TYR A 92 -5.03 0.64 12.04
N LEU A 93 -6.24 0.14 11.82
CA LEU A 93 -7.22 0.77 10.95
C LEU A 93 -7.57 2.19 11.40
N ARG A 94 -7.81 2.39 12.69
CA ARG A 94 -8.06 3.74 13.24
C ARG A 94 -6.89 4.69 13.00
N THR A 95 -5.65 4.19 13.08
CA THR A 95 -4.47 5.02 12.79
C THR A 95 -4.40 5.39 11.31
N ILE A 96 -4.70 4.44 10.40
CA ILE A 96 -4.77 4.73 8.96
C ILE A 96 -5.87 5.76 8.68
N ASP A 97 -7.07 5.58 9.23
CA ASP A 97 -8.19 6.51 9.03
C ASP A 97 -7.86 7.92 9.53
N SER A 98 -7.23 8.01 10.70
CA SER A 98 -6.77 9.30 11.22
C SER A 98 -5.74 9.97 10.31
N LEU A 99 -4.81 9.20 9.76
CA LEU A 99 -3.79 9.72 8.83
C LEU A 99 -4.41 10.11 7.48
N ILE A 100 -5.34 9.33 6.96
CA ILE A 100 -6.09 9.68 5.75
C ILE A 100 -6.82 11.01 5.96
N HIS A 101 -7.46 11.20 7.10
CA HIS A 101 -8.15 12.46 7.42
C HIS A 101 -7.18 13.66 7.48
N VAL A 102 -5.99 13.48 8.07
CA VAL A 102 -4.96 14.53 8.16
C VAL A 102 -4.40 14.91 6.79
N TYR A 103 -4.25 13.95 5.90
CA TYR A 103 -3.57 14.12 4.60
C TYR A 103 -4.51 14.04 3.39
N GLN A 104 -5.84 14.09 3.59
CA GLN A 104 -6.83 13.88 2.52
C GLN A 104 -6.72 14.82 1.32
N ASP A 105 -6.12 15.99 1.52
CA ASP A 105 -5.98 17.06 0.53
C ASP A 105 -4.71 16.93 -0.34
N ILE A 106 -3.87 15.93 -0.10
CA ILE A 106 -2.64 15.73 -0.86
C ILE A 106 -2.63 14.36 -1.57
N PRO A 107 -1.98 14.24 -2.75
CA PRO A 107 -2.00 13.02 -3.55
C PRO A 107 -1.32 11.82 -2.87
N GLU A 108 -0.31 12.06 -2.03
CA GLU A 108 0.42 11.02 -1.30
C GLU A 108 -0.48 10.23 -0.32
N ALA A 109 -1.61 10.79 0.09
CA ALA A 109 -2.62 10.06 0.88
C ALA A 109 -3.17 8.83 0.15
N GLY A 110 -3.00 8.76 -1.17
CA GLY A 110 -3.27 7.56 -1.95
C GLY A 110 -2.55 6.30 -1.46
N GLU A 111 -1.34 6.44 -0.88
CA GLU A 111 -0.63 5.30 -0.26
C GLU A 111 -1.39 4.74 0.94
N LEU A 112 -1.88 5.64 1.79
CA LEU A 112 -2.69 5.26 2.96
C LEU A 112 -4.02 4.64 2.54
N ALA A 113 -4.64 5.18 1.49
CA ALA A 113 -5.89 4.65 0.94
C ALA A 113 -5.73 3.23 0.37
N VAL A 114 -4.63 2.95 -0.33
CA VAL A 114 -4.31 1.60 -0.81
C VAL A 114 -4.08 0.65 0.37
N GLU A 115 -3.40 1.11 1.41
CA GLU A 115 -3.15 0.28 2.59
C GLU A 115 -4.45 -0.03 3.37
N HIS A 116 -5.33 0.95 3.52
CA HIS A 116 -6.67 0.74 4.09
C HIS A 116 -7.46 -0.31 3.29
N PHE A 117 -7.46 -0.19 1.96
CA PHE A 117 -8.15 -1.15 1.10
C PHE A 117 -7.61 -2.58 1.26
N ARG A 118 -6.29 -2.75 1.39
CA ARG A 118 -5.68 -4.08 1.64
C ARG A 118 -6.19 -4.73 2.92
N PHE A 119 -6.52 -3.94 3.92
CA PHE A 119 -7.19 -4.45 5.12
C PHE A 119 -8.62 -4.89 4.85
N MET A 120 -9.38 -4.07 4.12
CA MET A 120 -10.74 -4.46 3.72
C MET A 120 -10.74 -5.72 2.86
N GLU A 121 -9.74 -5.89 1.99
CA GLU A 121 -9.62 -7.05 1.11
C GLU A 121 -9.41 -8.35 1.90
N ARG A 122 -8.64 -8.28 2.99
CA ARG A 122 -8.36 -9.42 3.87
C ARG A 122 -9.45 -9.69 4.91
N SER A 123 -10.34 -8.75 5.11
CA SER A 123 -11.45 -8.91 6.05
C SER A 123 -12.55 -9.78 5.44
N THR A 124 -12.95 -10.82 6.14
CA THR A 124 -14.10 -11.66 5.77
C THR A 124 -15.43 -10.92 5.89
N ASP A 125 -15.48 -9.90 6.74
CA ASP A 125 -16.72 -9.17 7.05
C ASP A 125 -17.03 -8.08 6.00
N ALA A 126 -16.02 -7.64 5.23
CA ALA A 126 -16.20 -6.59 4.24
C ALA A 126 -16.86 -7.14 2.96
N LYS A 127 -18.10 -6.72 2.70
CA LYS A 127 -18.86 -7.11 1.51
C LYS A 127 -18.25 -6.49 0.24
N ALA A 128 -18.48 -7.13 -0.90
CA ALA A 128 -18.00 -6.64 -2.21
C ALA A 128 -18.48 -5.21 -2.51
N GLN A 129 -19.72 -4.89 -2.14
CA GLN A 129 -20.29 -3.55 -2.32
C GLN A 129 -19.55 -2.48 -1.49
N ASP A 130 -19.16 -2.80 -0.24
CA ASP A 130 -18.42 -1.86 0.61
C ASP A 130 -17.01 -1.63 0.08
N LYS A 131 -16.35 -2.70 -0.39
CA LYS A 131 -15.07 -2.62 -1.09
C LYS A 131 -15.16 -1.72 -2.33
N LEU A 132 -16.19 -1.90 -3.14
CA LEU A 132 -16.40 -1.09 -4.36
C LEU A 132 -16.68 0.38 -4.03
N LYS A 133 -17.51 0.66 -3.02
CA LYS A 133 -17.75 2.03 -2.54
C LYS A 133 -16.46 2.72 -2.11
N TYR A 134 -15.65 2.00 -1.32
CA TYR A 134 -14.35 2.54 -0.88
C TYR A 134 -13.40 2.80 -2.05
N ILE A 135 -13.29 1.87 -3.00
CA ILE A 135 -12.46 2.04 -4.19
C ILE A 135 -12.88 3.29 -4.97
N ASN A 136 -14.17 3.45 -5.23
CA ASN A 136 -14.69 4.61 -5.96
C ASN A 136 -14.39 5.92 -5.25
N TYR A 137 -14.56 5.96 -3.91
CA TYR A 137 -14.18 7.09 -3.09
C TYR A 137 -12.68 7.40 -3.21
N ALA A 138 -11.81 6.42 -3.03
CA ALA A 138 -10.37 6.62 -3.08
C ALA A 138 -9.88 7.05 -4.48
N LEU A 139 -10.43 6.47 -5.54
CA LEU A 139 -10.10 6.85 -6.91
C LEU A 139 -10.58 8.27 -7.27
N SER A 140 -11.70 8.72 -6.74
CA SER A 140 -12.18 10.10 -6.96
C SER A 140 -11.31 11.14 -6.27
N HIS A 141 -10.70 10.81 -5.13
CA HIS A 141 -9.87 11.74 -4.35
C HIS A 141 -8.39 11.71 -4.78
N TRP A 142 -7.82 10.51 -4.97
CA TRP A 142 -6.38 10.34 -5.21
C TRP A 142 -6.06 9.58 -6.49
N GLY A 143 -6.99 9.53 -7.44
CA GLY A 143 -6.83 8.74 -8.67
C GLY A 143 -5.58 9.07 -9.50
N GLY A 144 -5.04 10.28 -9.40
CA GLY A 144 -3.79 10.68 -10.06
C GLY A 144 -2.52 10.06 -9.45
N TRP A 145 -2.58 9.52 -8.26
CA TRP A 145 -1.43 8.88 -7.62
C TRP A 145 -1.09 7.53 -8.31
N SER A 146 0.19 7.30 -8.57
CA SER A 146 0.64 6.16 -9.39
C SER A 146 0.19 4.80 -8.86
N ARG A 147 0.19 4.63 -7.53
CA ARG A 147 -0.16 3.37 -6.89
C ARG A 147 -1.66 3.06 -6.87
N MET A 148 -2.51 4.01 -7.24
CA MET A 148 -3.96 3.79 -7.37
C MET A 148 -4.33 2.75 -8.44
N ASN A 149 -3.39 2.33 -9.27
CA ASN A 149 -3.59 1.18 -10.17
C ASN A 149 -3.95 -0.12 -9.42
N VAL A 150 -3.50 -0.27 -8.18
CA VAL A 150 -3.93 -1.39 -7.31
C VAL A 150 -5.44 -1.39 -7.12
N LEU A 151 -6.02 -0.22 -6.84
CA LEU A 151 -7.47 -0.07 -6.66
C LEU A 151 -8.24 -0.21 -7.97
N ARG A 152 -7.70 0.30 -9.09
CA ARG A 152 -8.31 0.09 -10.42
C ARG A 152 -8.37 -1.38 -10.80
N ASN A 153 -7.31 -2.13 -10.51
CA ASN A 153 -7.30 -3.58 -10.77
C ASN A 153 -8.28 -4.31 -9.84
N ALA A 154 -8.39 -3.90 -8.58
CA ALA A 154 -9.37 -4.44 -7.65
C ALA A 154 -10.81 -4.11 -8.08
N GLN A 155 -11.06 -2.88 -8.56
CA GLN A 155 -12.35 -2.48 -9.12
C GLN A 155 -12.75 -3.39 -10.27
N LYS A 156 -11.86 -3.59 -11.26
CA LYS A 156 -12.09 -4.51 -12.37
C LYS A 156 -12.45 -5.90 -11.89
N ARG A 157 -11.65 -6.49 -11.01
CA ARG A 157 -11.95 -7.83 -10.44
C ARG A 157 -13.32 -7.93 -9.77
N LEU A 158 -13.81 -6.83 -9.18
CA LEU A 158 -15.12 -6.80 -8.51
C LEU A 158 -16.29 -6.57 -9.47
N THR A 159 -16.04 -5.93 -10.62
CA THR A 159 -17.12 -5.50 -11.57
C THR A 159 -17.13 -6.32 -12.86
N GLU A 160 -15.99 -6.89 -13.27
CA GLU A 160 -15.93 -7.64 -14.51
C GLU A 160 -16.75 -8.94 -14.42
N PRO A 161 -17.48 -9.27 -15.48
CA PRO A 161 -18.15 -10.55 -15.58
C PRO A 161 -17.12 -11.70 -15.51
N MET A 162 -17.44 -12.72 -14.75
CA MET A 162 -16.61 -13.91 -14.65
C MET A 162 -17.48 -15.15 -14.82
N PHE A 163 -17.00 -16.04 -15.65
CA PHE A 163 -17.55 -17.36 -15.79
C PHE A 163 -16.40 -18.38 -15.77
N SER A 164 -16.48 -19.35 -14.89
CA SER A 164 -15.52 -20.46 -14.86
C SER A 164 -16.24 -21.76 -14.58
N VAL A 165 -15.73 -22.82 -15.19
CA VAL A 165 -16.21 -24.18 -15.03
C VAL A 165 -15.18 -24.91 -14.17
N GLU A 166 -15.61 -25.43 -13.03
CA GLU A 166 -14.79 -26.27 -12.16
C GLU A 166 -15.12 -27.75 -12.37
N ASP A 167 -14.16 -28.60 -12.14
CA ASP A 167 -14.30 -30.06 -12.18
C ASP A 167 -14.80 -30.62 -13.53
N MET A 168 -14.38 -30.01 -14.63
CA MET A 168 -14.73 -30.51 -15.94
C MET A 168 -13.99 -31.81 -16.21
N PRO A 169 -14.69 -32.94 -16.37
CA PRO A 169 -14.05 -34.23 -16.66
C PRO A 169 -13.41 -34.22 -18.05
N LEU A 170 -12.17 -34.68 -18.13
CA LEU A 170 -11.41 -34.75 -19.39
C LEU A 170 -12.03 -35.70 -20.42
N VAL A 171 -12.74 -36.73 -19.95
CA VAL A 171 -13.40 -37.72 -20.80
C VAL A 171 -14.76 -38.10 -20.19
N LEU A 172 -15.81 -38.09 -21.01
CA LEU A 172 -17.16 -38.56 -20.68
C LEU A 172 -17.49 -39.73 -21.56
N ARG A 173 -18.07 -40.80 -20.99
CA ARG A 173 -18.65 -41.90 -21.75
C ARG A 173 -20.00 -41.43 -22.36
N PRO A 174 -20.43 -41.97 -23.51
CA PRO A 174 -21.61 -41.47 -24.24
C PRO A 174 -22.91 -41.41 -23.46
N THR A 175 -23.05 -42.13 -22.35
CA THR A 175 -24.27 -42.15 -21.52
C THR A 175 -24.02 -41.61 -20.11
N GLU A 176 -22.84 -41.10 -19.84
CA GLU A 176 -22.45 -40.67 -18.50
C GLU A 176 -22.94 -39.23 -18.26
N LYS A 177 -23.68 -39.03 -17.16
CA LYS A 177 -24.08 -37.71 -16.68
C LYS A 177 -23.20 -37.33 -15.51
N LYS A 178 -22.55 -36.17 -15.60
CA LYS A 178 -21.76 -35.61 -14.48
C LYS A 178 -22.25 -34.20 -14.17
N TRP A 179 -22.24 -33.87 -12.88
CA TRP A 179 -22.45 -32.52 -12.43
C TRP A 179 -21.19 -31.69 -12.64
N VAL A 180 -21.37 -30.48 -13.12
CA VAL A 180 -20.30 -29.50 -13.34
C VAL A 180 -20.62 -28.28 -12.51
N HIS A 181 -19.65 -27.81 -11.71
CA HIS A 181 -19.80 -26.58 -10.95
C HIS A 181 -19.47 -25.38 -11.82
N LEU A 182 -20.42 -24.47 -11.92
CA LEU A 182 -20.26 -23.21 -12.64
C LEU A 182 -20.10 -22.06 -11.62
N ASN A 183 -18.96 -21.39 -11.65
CA ASN A 183 -18.77 -20.15 -10.93
C ASN A 183 -19.14 -18.99 -11.84
N VAL A 184 -20.17 -18.27 -11.44
CA VAL A 184 -20.70 -17.14 -12.20
C VAL A 184 -20.69 -15.89 -11.31
N ARG A 185 -20.10 -14.79 -11.80
CA ARG A 185 -20.08 -13.52 -11.09
C ARG A 185 -20.30 -12.37 -12.07
N ASN A 186 -21.11 -11.39 -11.64
CA ASN A 186 -21.39 -10.16 -12.39
C ASN A 186 -21.93 -10.38 -13.83
N LEU A 187 -22.57 -11.51 -14.11
CA LEU A 187 -23.32 -11.68 -15.35
C LEU A 187 -24.67 -10.95 -15.18
N GLN A 188 -24.97 -10.06 -16.12
CA GLN A 188 -26.30 -9.48 -16.24
C GLN A 188 -27.20 -10.48 -16.96
N ASN A 189 -28.44 -10.61 -16.50
CA ASN A 189 -29.49 -11.39 -17.18
C ASN A 189 -29.93 -10.66 -18.45
#